data_0fea36e5ff06d2906c1b2500683332a2
#
_entry.id   0fea36e5ff06d2906c1b2500683332a2
#
_cell.length_a   1.000
_cell.length_b   1.000
_cell.length_c   1.000
_cell.angle_alpha   90.00
_cell.angle_beta   90.00
_cell.angle_gamma   90.00
#
_symmetry.space_group_name_H-M   'P 1'
#
loop_
_entity.id
_entity.type
_entity.pdbx_description
1 polymer ?
#
loop_
_entity_poly.entity_id
_entity_poly.type
_entity_poly.pdbx_seq_one_letter_code
_entity_poly.pdbx_strand_id
1 'polypeptide(L)'
;MAAETPEELETLLEDAFVLGDVAALLGLFWPYGVLAGPVEHVQGPVDIARSARAMLSDGWEYVADPTLVLQAHRTALVINTHALNVARRGRDGLWRYEVCRLNRPAGLS
;
A
#
# COMPACT_ATOMS: atom_id res chain seq x y z
N MET A 1 11.91 -7.76 -0.69
CA MET A 1 11.81 -7.68 0.76
C MET A 1 10.40 -7.99 1.22
N ALA A 2 10.28 -8.46 2.43
CA ALA A 2 8.99 -8.94 2.92
C ALA A 2 8.73 -8.38 4.32
N ALA A 3 7.46 -8.15 4.65
CA ALA A 3 7.06 -7.52 5.90
C ALA A 3 6.66 -8.56 6.95
N GLU A 4 7.29 -8.50 8.10
CA GLU A 4 6.97 -9.36 9.24
C GLU A 4 5.96 -8.72 10.19
N THR A 5 5.70 -7.42 10.02
CA THR A 5 4.71 -6.66 10.79
C THR A 5 3.95 -5.72 9.86
N PRO A 6 2.75 -5.28 10.26
CA PRO A 6 2.02 -4.27 9.47
C PRO A 6 2.80 -2.96 9.34
N GLU A 7 3.52 -2.56 10.38
CA GLU A 7 4.34 -1.34 10.37
C GLU A 7 5.47 -1.44 9.36
N GLU A 8 6.12 -2.61 9.29
CA GLU A 8 7.17 -2.86 8.30
C GLU A 8 6.62 -2.82 6.88
N LEU A 9 5.40 -3.33 6.67
CA LEU A 9 4.74 -3.27 5.38
C LEU A 9 4.55 -1.81 4.93
N GLU A 10 4.17 -0.93 5.85
CA GLU A 10 4.04 0.51 5.56
C GLU A 10 5.37 1.12 5.15
N THR A 11 6.45 0.77 5.84
CA THR A 11 7.79 1.25 5.51
C THR A 11 8.22 0.78 4.12
N LEU A 12 7.93 -0.47 3.78
CA LEU A 12 8.24 -1.00 2.45
C LEU A 12 7.44 -0.29 1.35
N LEU A 13 6.21 0.10 1.64
CA LEU A 13 5.40 0.87 0.69
C LEU A 13 6.01 2.26 0.47
N GLU A 14 6.44 2.93 1.54
CA GLU A 14 7.14 4.21 1.44
C GLU A 14 8.39 4.06 0.57
N ASP A 15 9.21 3.04 0.84
CA ASP A 15 10.44 2.78 0.09
C ASP A 15 10.15 2.58 -1.40
N ALA A 16 9.11 1.83 -1.72
CA ALA A 16 8.72 1.59 -3.12
C ALA A 16 8.35 2.90 -3.83
N PHE A 17 7.64 3.80 -3.15
CA PHE A 17 7.30 5.11 -3.70
C PHE A 17 8.54 5.99 -3.87
N VAL A 18 9.42 6.03 -2.88
CA VAL A 18 10.65 6.84 -2.94
C VAL A 18 11.53 6.40 -4.10
N LEU A 19 11.65 5.09 -4.30
CA LEU A 19 12.51 4.53 -5.35
C LEU A 19 11.81 4.45 -6.71
N GLY A 20 10.50 4.67 -6.76
CA GLY A 20 9.72 4.48 -7.98
C GLY A 20 9.72 3.02 -8.43
N ASP A 21 9.81 2.08 -7.50
CA ASP A 21 9.95 0.67 -7.80
C ASP A 21 8.58 -0.02 -7.83
N VAL A 22 7.98 -0.06 -9.02
CA VAL A 22 6.67 -0.66 -9.22
C VAL A 22 6.68 -2.15 -8.93
N ALA A 23 7.75 -2.85 -9.27
CA ALA A 23 7.86 -4.29 -9.00
C ALA A 23 7.86 -4.57 -7.48
N ALA A 24 8.61 -3.78 -6.72
CA ALA A 24 8.62 -3.89 -5.26
C ALA A 24 7.24 -3.58 -4.69
N LEU A 25 6.57 -2.55 -5.21
CA LEU A 25 5.22 -2.19 -4.78
C LEU A 25 4.24 -3.34 -5.00
N LEU A 26 4.27 -3.98 -6.17
CA LEU A 26 3.40 -5.12 -6.48
C LEU A 26 3.62 -6.28 -5.52
N GLY A 27 4.85 -6.50 -5.09
CA GLY A 27 5.18 -7.56 -4.13
C GLY A 27 4.57 -7.37 -2.76
N LEU A 28 4.07 -6.17 -2.45
CA LEU A 28 3.44 -5.87 -1.17
C LEU A 28 1.94 -6.19 -1.16
N PHE A 29 1.38 -6.61 -2.28
CA PHE A 29 -0.05 -6.90 -2.43
C PHE A 29 -0.30 -8.39 -2.58
N TRP A 30 -1.41 -8.85 -2.05
CA TRP A 30 -1.97 -10.15 -2.43
C TRP A 30 -2.34 -10.12 -3.91
N PRO A 31 -2.32 -11.26 -4.63
CA PRO A 31 -2.66 -11.28 -6.07
C PRO A 31 -4.06 -10.71 -6.40
N TYR A 32 -4.98 -10.75 -5.43
CA TYR A 32 -6.32 -10.19 -5.55
C TYR A 32 -6.44 -8.82 -4.90
N GLY A 33 -5.32 -8.24 -4.47
CA GLY A 33 -5.32 -6.99 -3.75
C GLY A 33 -5.90 -5.83 -4.55
N VAL A 34 -6.34 -4.81 -3.83
CA VAL A 34 -6.97 -3.63 -4.40
C VAL A 34 -6.14 -2.40 -4.05
N LEU A 35 -5.85 -1.59 -5.05
CA LEU A 35 -5.28 -0.25 -4.87
C LEU A 35 -6.37 0.75 -5.21
N ALA A 36 -6.74 1.57 -4.23
CA ALA A 36 -7.79 2.58 -4.40
C ALA A 36 -7.21 3.97 -4.25
N GLY A 37 -7.50 4.83 -5.21
CA GLY A 37 -7.22 6.25 -5.14
C GLY A 37 -8.52 7.04 -4.94
N PRO A 38 -8.44 8.38 -5.00
CA PRO A 38 -9.63 9.23 -4.81
C PRO A 38 -10.70 9.06 -5.89
N VAL A 39 -10.30 8.67 -7.09
CA VAL A 39 -11.19 8.63 -8.26
C VAL A 39 -11.52 7.21 -8.67
N GLU A 40 -10.55 6.30 -8.62
CA GLU A 40 -10.73 4.93 -9.08
C GLU A 40 -10.13 3.93 -8.11
N HIS A 41 -10.57 2.70 -8.23
CA HIS A 41 -9.93 1.57 -7.59
C HIS A 41 -9.66 0.50 -8.63
N VAL A 42 -8.54 -0.20 -8.47
CA VAL A 42 -8.09 -1.25 -9.40
C VAL A 42 -7.72 -2.50 -8.60
N GLN A 43 -7.84 -3.64 -9.24
CA GLN A 43 -7.56 -4.93 -8.60
C GLN A 43 -6.64 -5.76 -9.47
N GLY A 44 -5.72 -6.45 -8.83
CA GLY A 44 -4.79 -7.35 -9.50
C GLY A 44 -3.53 -6.66 -9.98
N PRO A 45 -2.47 -7.47 -10.26
CA PRO A 45 -1.13 -6.91 -10.48
C PRO A 45 -1.01 -6.02 -11.70
N VAL A 46 -1.67 -6.35 -12.81
CA VAL A 46 -1.55 -5.55 -14.05
C VAL A 46 -2.12 -4.16 -13.85
N ASP A 47 -3.33 -4.09 -13.30
CA ASP A 47 -4.02 -2.81 -13.11
C ASP A 47 -3.40 -1.99 -11.97
N ILE A 48 -2.93 -2.67 -10.92
CA ILE A 48 -2.20 -1.99 -9.83
C ILE A 48 -0.91 -1.38 -10.38
N ALA A 49 -0.16 -2.11 -11.21
CA ALA A 49 1.07 -1.58 -11.80
C ALA A 49 0.79 -0.34 -12.65
N ARG A 50 -0.26 -0.37 -13.45
CA ARG A 50 -0.64 0.77 -14.29
C ARG A 50 -1.01 1.99 -13.44
N SER A 51 -1.83 1.77 -12.42
CA SER A 51 -2.26 2.84 -11.53
C SER A 51 -1.09 3.42 -10.73
N ALA A 52 -0.21 2.55 -10.24
CA ALA A 52 0.98 2.96 -9.50
C ALA A 52 1.92 3.81 -10.37
N ARG A 53 2.13 3.41 -11.63
CA ARG A 53 2.95 4.20 -12.55
C ARG A 53 2.38 5.59 -12.78
N ALA A 54 1.05 5.69 -12.91
CA ALA A 54 0.39 6.97 -13.07
C ALA A 54 0.57 7.85 -11.83
N MET A 55 0.40 7.27 -10.65
CA MET A 55 0.61 8.00 -9.39
C MET A 55 2.04 8.52 -9.27
N LEU A 56 3.03 7.67 -9.55
CA LEU A 56 4.44 8.07 -9.50
C LEU A 56 4.75 9.17 -10.52
N SER A 57 4.18 9.05 -11.71
CA SER A 57 4.34 10.05 -12.76
C SER A 57 3.73 11.39 -12.37
N ASP A 58 2.65 11.36 -11.60
CA ASP A 58 1.95 12.55 -11.10
C ASP A 58 2.60 13.13 -9.82
N GLY A 59 3.69 12.52 -9.36
CA GLY A 59 4.43 13.03 -8.21
C GLY A 59 3.87 12.60 -6.85
N TRP A 60 3.06 11.54 -6.80
CA TRP A 60 2.56 11.03 -5.54
C TRP A 60 3.71 10.51 -4.67
N GLU A 61 3.57 10.78 -3.37
CA GLU A 61 4.49 10.29 -2.36
C GLU A 61 3.71 9.52 -1.30
N TYR A 62 4.38 8.60 -0.64
CA TYR A 62 3.80 7.90 0.49
C TYR A 62 4.74 8.01 1.69
N VAL A 63 4.18 8.42 2.82
CA VAL A 63 4.94 8.52 4.07
C VAL A 63 4.37 7.52 5.07
N ALA A 64 5.22 6.63 5.54
CA ALA A 64 4.84 5.62 6.53
C ALA A 64 4.80 6.28 7.91
N ASP A 65 3.62 6.77 8.27
CA ASP A 65 3.39 7.44 9.54
C ASP A 65 2.04 6.95 10.10
N PRO A 66 1.95 5.69 10.52
CA PRO A 66 0.68 5.14 11.00
C PRO A 66 0.25 5.80 12.30
N THR A 67 -0.93 6.37 12.29
CA THR A 67 -1.57 6.96 13.47
C THR A 67 -2.15 5.86 14.35
N LEU A 68 -2.65 4.79 13.73
CA LEU A 68 -3.31 3.71 14.42
C LEU A 68 -3.15 2.40 13.64
N VAL A 69 -2.72 1.35 14.34
CA VAL A 69 -2.70 0.00 13.80
C VAL A 69 -3.57 -0.88 14.69
N LEU A 70 -4.65 -1.42 14.12
CA LEU A 70 -5.53 -2.37 14.81
C LEU A 70 -5.32 -3.74 14.19
N GLN A 71 -4.91 -4.69 15.01
CA GLN A 71 -4.62 -6.04 14.57
C GLN A 71 -5.50 -7.05 15.29
N ALA A 72 -6.15 -7.92 14.50
CA ALA A 72 -6.93 -9.04 15.02
C ALA A 72 -6.56 -10.27 14.20
N HIS A 73 -5.94 -11.25 14.87
CA HIS A 73 -5.46 -12.47 14.21
C HIS A 73 -4.52 -12.15 13.06
N ARG A 74 -4.96 -12.44 11.84
CA ARG A 74 -4.14 -12.27 10.62
C ARG A 74 -4.51 -11.03 9.81
N THR A 75 -5.37 -10.17 10.38
CA THR A 75 -5.81 -8.96 9.70
C THR A 75 -5.37 -7.74 10.49
N ALA A 76 -4.92 -6.72 9.79
CA ALA A 76 -4.58 -5.44 10.40
C ALA A 76 -5.20 -4.31 9.60
N LEU A 77 -5.77 -3.36 10.33
CA LEU A 77 -6.23 -2.10 9.77
C LEU A 77 -5.20 -1.04 10.12
N VAL A 78 -4.65 -0.38 9.11
CA VAL A 78 -3.64 0.66 9.30
C VAL A 78 -4.23 1.99 8.85
N ILE A 79 -4.25 2.95 9.75
CA ILE A 79 -4.79 4.27 9.50
C ILE A 79 -3.67 5.29 9.67
N ASN A 80 -3.48 6.13 8.66
CA ASN A 80 -2.60 7.29 8.76
C ASN A 80 -3.20 8.46 7.99
N THR A 81 -2.49 9.60 7.95
CA THR A 81 -2.96 10.81 7.28
C THR A 81 -3.12 10.62 5.78
N HIS A 82 -2.40 9.67 5.20
CA HIS A 82 -2.29 9.50 3.75
C HIS A 82 -3.07 8.29 3.23
N ALA A 83 -3.47 7.38 4.11
CA ALA A 83 -4.02 6.11 3.66
C ALA A 83 -4.89 5.43 4.71
N LEU A 84 -5.76 4.56 4.21
CA LEU A 84 -6.49 3.58 5.01
C LEU A 84 -6.20 2.22 4.37
N ASN A 85 -5.47 1.38 5.06
CA ASN A 85 -4.99 0.12 4.49
C ASN A 85 -5.47 -1.07 5.30
N VAL A 86 -5.80 -2.15 4.58
CA VAL A 86 -6.11 -3.44 5.19
C VAL A 86 -5.04 -4.43 4.74
N ALA A 87 -4.36 -5.02 5.70
CA ALA A 87 -3.32 -6.01 5.45
C ALA A 87 -3.71 -7.34 6.05
N ARG A 88 -3.21 -8.42 5.44
CA ARG A 88 -3.40 -9.77 5.95
C ARG A 88 -2.07 -10.51 5.97
N ARG A 89 -1.86 -11.27 7.05
CA ARG A 89 -0.68 -12.12 7.20
C ARG A 89 -0.93 -13.46 6.51
N GLY A 90 -0.02 -13.86 5.65
CA GLY A 90 -0.06 -15.15 4.98
C GLY A 90 0.41 -16.29 5.87
N ARG A 91 0.32 -17.50 5.35
CA ARG A 91 0.82 -18.71 6.02
C ARG A 91 2.33 -18.68 6.21
N ASP A 92 3.02 -17.92 5.36
CA ASP A 92 4.47 -17.70 5.46
C ASP A 92 4.85 -16.71 6.56
N GLY A 93 3.86 -16.16 7.27
CA GLY A 93 4.09 -15.17 8.32
C GLY A 93 4.29 -13.76 7.83
N LEU A 94 4.16 -13.52 6.54
CA LEU A 94 4.42 -12.22 5.94
C LEU A 94 3.12 -11.47 5.66
N TRP A 95 3.17 -10.16 5.87
CA TRP A 95 2.02 -9.28 5.67
C TRP A 95 2.01 -8.71 4.25
N ARG A 96 0.82 -8.68 3.65
CA ARG A 96 0.59 -8.08 2.35
C ARG A 96 -0.75 -7.35 2.36
N TYR A 97 -0.88 -6.35 1.52
CA TYR A 97 -2.12 -5.58 1.44
C TYR A 97 -3.22 -6.36 0.74
N GLU A 98 -4.40 -6.35 1.37
CA GLU A 98 -5.65 -6.72 0.70
C GLU A 98 -6.25 -5.48 0.04
N VAL A 99 -6.23 -4.35 0.76
CA VAL A 99 -6.69 -3.07 0.25
C VAL A 99 -5.72 -2.00 0.69
N CYS A 100 -5.25 -1.21 -0.25
CA CYS A 100 -4.46 -0.03 0.01
C CYS A 100 -5.21 1.16 -0.56
N ARG A 101 -5.81 2.00 0.30
CA ARG A 101 -6.55 3.16 -0.12
C ARG A 101 -5.74 4.41 0.17
N LEU A 102 -5.32 5.07 -0.88
CA LEU A 102 -4.47 6.26 -0.78
C LEU A 102 -5.31 7.53 -0.96
N ASN A 103 -5.06 8.50 -0.10
CA ASN A 103 -5.63 9.84 -0.24
C ASN A 103 -4.74 10.65 -1.18
N ARG A 104 -5.35 11.59 -1.89
CA ARG A 104 -4.57 12.50 -2.72
C ARG A 104 -3.62 13.30 -1.84
N PRO A 105 -2.32 13.33 -2.17
CA PRO A 105 -1.37 14.10 -1.37
C PRO A 105 -1.71 15.59 -1.36
N ALA A 106 -1.46 16.23 -0.23
CA ALA A 106 -1.61 17.68 -0.12
C ALA A 106 -0.66 18.37 -1.08
N GLY A 107 -1.14 19.41 -1.76
CA GLY A 107 -0.34 20.15 -2.72
C GLY A 107 -0.42 19.66 -4.16
N LEU A 108 -1.04 18.50 -4.41
CA LEU A 108 -1.36 18.07 -5.77
C LEU A 108 -2.72 18.62 -6.19
N SER A 109 -2.78 19.23 -7.35
CA SER A 109 -4.01 19.80 -7.88
C SER A 109 -4.79 18.79 -8.71
#